data_72cfbde2a5a19e413ddcc1ff0d0664c0
#
_entry.id   72cfbde2a5a19e413ddcc1ff0d0664c0
#
_cell.length_a   1.000
_cell.length_b   1.000
_cell.length_c   1.000
_cell.angle_alpha   90.00
_cell.angle_beta   90.00
_cell.angle_gamma   90.00
#
_symmetry.space_group_name_H-M   'P 1'
#
loop_
_entity.id
_entity.type
_entity.pdbx_description
1 polymer ?
#
loop_
_entity_poly.entity_id
_entity_poly.type
_entity_poly.pdbx_seq_one_letter_code
_entity_poly.pdbx_strand_id
1 'polypeptide(L)'
;MILAGVSLNLILGNNGIITKAKESRTETRMAQIDEQVKLAIGDAYTDGIGSITDSGLKSALNNRLGEGTYDISGDETTGWKVTVKETGKVYEISANGKINSLEETGSTVDWNKILEEANKNPESFKHPEQSETNNDIGIGTDGKPVNTDLWNAIIINGNEITLTGTDGCNWQTGYVGKIIDGKIQGKIPAYIKPAGSDKFYTVTSMEYTFAYREDLEEMTEEIPSKVTNFDYMYKGCTKLTKITLQNIPEPGEIGYYPSITSIIIPKNVENIDAQLSTGNPLQEIIVDNENKCYSSVNGVLFDKDKKTIIAYPTGKSGESYEIPDSVTSIGNSAFWECSSLTSVTIPNSVTSIGDGAFADCTSLTSVTIPDSVTSIGDSAFSGCTSLTSIMIPKNVSSIGMYAFGDCDSLANVYFEETTTPDFSDNLFYRYSGVKTIFHFKNQEVYDAFTESYYNKNYGEKSTDFNW
;
A
#
# COMPACT_ATOMS: atom_id res chain seq x y z
N MET A 1 1.15 31.53 37.54
CA MET A 1 2.10 30.41 37.76
C MET A 1 1.68 29.09 37.10
N ILE A 2 0.41 28.78 36.97
CA ILE A 2 -0.07 27.53 36.35
C ILE A 2 0.12 27.50 34.81
N LEU A 3 -0.01 28.64 34.14
CA LEU A 3 0.21 28.72 32.68
C LEU A 3 1.67 28.49 32.21
N ALA A 4 2.65 28.89 33.06
CA ALA A 4 4.07 28.69 32.75
C ALA A 4 4.51 27.22 32.86
N GLY A 5 3.90 26.44 33.76
CA GLY A 5 4.20 25.02 33.94
C GLY A 5 3.68 24.14 32.80
N VAL A 6 2.50 24.47 32.25
CA VAL A 6 1.91 23.75 31.13
C VAL A 6 2.72 24.00 29.84
N SER A 7 3.15 25.24 29.61
CA SER A 7 4.00 25.58 28.45
C SER A 7 5.39 24.93 28.53
N LEU A 8 5.97 24.78 29.72
CA LEU A 8 7.28 24.14 29.88
C LEU A 8 7.22 22.63 29.66
N ASN A 9 6.13 21.98 30.10
CA ASN A 9 5.92 20.54 29.86
C ASN A 9 5.63 20.23 28.40
N LEU A 10 4.96 21.14 27.65
CA LEU A 10 4.74 21.01 26.20
C LEU A 10 6.06 21.16 25.40
N ILE A 11 7.03 21.89 25.96
CA ILE A 11 8.32 22.16 25.32
C ILE A 11 9.39 21.16 25.74
N LEU A 12 9.42 20.72 27.00
CA LEU A 12 10.50 19.91 27.58
C LEU A 12 10.08 18.50 28.03
N GLY A 13 8.79 18.16 28.00
CA GLY A 13 8.31 16.80 28.35
C GLY A 13 8.67 15.75 27.28
N ASN A 14 8.56 14.45 27.62
CA ASN A 14 8.87 13.33 26.71
C ASN A 14 8.12 13.37 25.37
N ASN A 15 7.02 14.12 25.26
CA ASN A 15 6.27 14.41 24.05
C ASN A 15 6.37 15.88 23.62
N GLY A 16 7.31 16.66 24.16
CA GLY A 16 7.47 18.08 23.90
C GLY A 16 8.08 18.35 22.50
N ILE A 17 7.82 19.56 21.99
CA ILE A 17 8.28 20.02 20.66
C ILE A 17 9.79 19.84 20.48
N ILE A 18 10.60 20.09 21.53
CA ILE A 18 12.06 19.94 21.48
C ILE A 18 12.46 18.46 21.41
N THR A 19 11.76 17.57 22.10
CA THR A 19 12.02 16.13 22.05
C THR A 19 11.68 15.59 20.67
N LYS A 20 10.51 15.91 20.10
CA LYS A 20 10.13 15.56 18.74
C LYS A 20 11.08 16.12 17.68
N ALA A 21 11.54 17.36 17.84
CA ALA A 21 12.52 17.95 16.92
C ALA A 21 13.90 17.26 17.00
N LYS A 22 14.31 16.76 18.17
CA LYS A 22 15.53 15.97 18.32
C LYS A 22 15.39 14.57 17.72
N GLU A 23 14.26 13.91 17.96
CA GLU A 23 13.93 12.59 17.38
C GLU A 23 13.94 12.67 15.86
N SER A 24 13.24 13.64 15.26
CA SER A 24 13.21 13.86 13.80
C SER A 24 14.61 14.14 13.21
N ARG A 25 15.47 14.90 13.90
CA ARG A 25 16.86 15.13 13.46
C ARG A 25 17.69 13.85 13.52
N THR A 26 17.48 13.03 14.55
CA THR A 26 18.18 11.75 14.70
C THR A 26 17.78 10.78 13.59
N GLU A 27 16.49 10.66 13.28
CA GLU A 27 15.97 9.81 12.20
C GLU A 27 16.49 10.26 10.84
N THR A 28 16.45 11.57 10.54
CA THR A 28 17.02 12.11 9.29
C THR A 28 18.52 11.82 9.18
N ARG A 29 19.26 11.93 10.29
CA ARG A 29 20.69 11.65 10.31
C ARG A 29 20.98 10.16 10.13
N MET A 30 20.17 9.27 10.73
CA MET A 30 20.27 7.83 10.54
C MET A 30 20.02 7.42 9.08
N ALA A 31 18.99 7.98 8.44
CA ALA A 31 18.71 7.73 7.03
C ALA A 31 19.85 8.20 6.10
N GLN A 32 20.46 9.36 6.40
CA GLN A 32 21.62 9.84 5.66
C GLN A 32 22.83 8.91 5.80
N ILE A 33 23.11 8.42 7.00
CA ILE A 33 24.20 7.47 7.26
C ILE A 33 23.97 6.15 6.52
N ASP A 34 22.73 5.66 6.52
CA ASP A 34 22.33 4.44 5.81
C ASP A 34 22.61 4.53 4.32
N GLU A 35 22.24 5.65 3.72
CA GLU A 35 22.51 5.94 2.32
C GLU A 35 24.02 6.00 2.03
N GLN A 36 24.80 6.66 2.89
CA GLN A 36 26.25 6.75 2.70
C GLN A 36 26.95 5.39 2.82
N VAL A 37 26.49 4.50 3.72
CA VAL A 37 27.01 3.12 3.83
C VAL A 37 26.66 2.32 2.58
N LYS A 38 25.43 2.38 2.08
CA LYS A 38 25.00 1.70 0.84
C LYS A 38 25.81 2.17 -0.37
N LEU A 39 26.05 3.47 -0.47
CA LEU A 39 26.88 4.05 -1.54
C LEU A 39 28.34 3.62 -1.43
N ALA A 40 28.94 3.58 -0.22
CA ALA A 40 30.30 3.12 -0.02
C ALA A 40 30.48 1.65 -0.44
N ILE A 41 29.50 0.80 -0.17
CA ILE A 41 29.52 -0.60 -0.60
C ILE A 41 29.43 -0.72 -2.11
N GLY A 42 28.58 0.13 -2.75
CA GLY A 42 28.48 0.22 -4.21
C GLY A 42 29.79 0.66 -4.86
N ASP A 43 30.45 1.68 -4.30
CA ASP A 43 31.75 2.17 -4.77
C ASP A 43 32.81 1.06 -4.65
N ALA A 44 32.92 0.39 -3.49
CA ALA A 44 33.86 -0.68 -3.26
C ALA A 44 33.66 -1.88 -4.22
N TYR A 45 32.41 -2.19 -4.56
CA TYR A 45 32.07 -3.27 -5.50
C TYR A 45 32.42 -2.89 -6.95
N THR A 46 32.22 -1.63 -7.32
CA THR A 46 32.52 -1.12 -8.66
C THR A 46 34.03 -1.03 -8.88
N ASP A 47 34.78 -0.50 -7.91
CA ASP A 47 36.23 -0.38 -7.97
C ASP A 47 36.93 -1.75 -7.93
N GLY A 48 36.32 -2.74 -7.29
CA GLY A 48 36.80 -4.13 -7.21
C GLY A 48 36.38 -5.02 -8.39
N ILE A 49 35.78 -4.46 -9.45
CA ILE A 49 35.33 -5.21 -10.65
C ILE A 49 34.43 -6.41 -10.29
N GLY A 50 33.41 -6.15 -9.49
CA GLY A 50 32.40 -7.16 -9.12
C GLY A 50 32.77 -8.02 -7.89
N SER A 51 33.78 -7.61 -7.13
CA SER A 51 34.09 -8.16 -5.80
C SER A 51 34.50 -7.04 -4.85
N ILE A 52 34.24 -7.22 -3.57
CA ILE A 52 34.68 -6.27 -2.54
C ILE A 52 36.00 -6.75 -1.96
N THR A 53 36.98 -5.86 -1.84
CA THR A 53 38.21 -6.10 -1.12
C THR A 53 38.24 -5.35 0.20
N ASP A 54 39.01 -5.83 1.17
CA ASP A 54 39.15 -5.20 2.50
C ASP A 54 39.63 -3.73 2.38
N SER A 55 40.65 -3.49 1.54
CA SER A 55 41.13 -2.14 1.28
C SER A 55 40.15 -1.25 0.51
N GLY A 56 39.45 -1.82 -0.45
CA GLY A 56 38.43 -1.09 -1.22
C GLY A 56 37.25 -0.66 -0.35
N LEU A 57 36.72 -1.56 0.49
CA LEU A 57 35.62 -1.23 1.40
C LEU A 57 36.03 -0.18 2.45
N LYS A 58 37.20 -0.29 3.05
CA LYS A 58 37.75 0.69 3.99
C LYS A 58 37.93 2.05 3.34
N SER A 59 38.48 2.10 2.11
CA SER A 59 38.67 3.34 1.37
C SER A 59 37.33 4.01 1.06
N ALA A 60 36.35 3.27 0.57
CA ALA A 60 35.02 3.78 0.26
C ALA A 60 34.25 4.28 1.50
N LEU A 61 34.33 3.55 2.63
CA LEU A 61 33.73 3.97 3.89
C LEU A 61 34.40 5.24 4.45
N ASN A 62 35.74 5.35 4.36
CA ASN A 62 36.45 6.56 4.76
C ASN A 62 36.06 7.77 3.92
N ASN A 63 35.87 7.59 2.62
CA ASN A 63 35.45 8.67 1.71
C ASN A 63 34.01 9.14 1.98
N ARG A 64 33.13 8.26 2.42
CA ARG A 64 31.71 8.56 2.62
C ARG A 64 31.35 8.95 4.05
N LEU A 65 31.94 8.28 5.04
CA LEU A 65 31.61 8.48 6.47
C LEU A 65 32.68 9.28 7.21
N GLY A 66 33.93 9.23 6.76
CA GLY A 66 35.09 9.78 7.43
C GLY A 66 35.83 8.75 8.28
N GLU A 67 37.15 8.89 8.34
CA GLU A 67 38.04 8.01 9.11
C GLU A 67 37.71 8.06 10.60
N GLY A 68 37.64 6.89 11.22
CA GLY A 68 37.37 6.75 12.66
C GLY A 68 35.89 6.86 13.08
N THR A 69 34.96 7.08 12.14
CA THR A 69 33.52 7.17 12.43
C THR A 69 32.81 5.82 12.50
N TYR A 70 33.49 4.76 12.11
CA TYR A 70 33.00 3.38 12.12
C TYR A 70 34.05 2.39 12.60
N ASP A 71 33.62 1.21 13.01
CA ASP A 71 34.46 0.05 13.24
C ASP A 71 34.13 -1.03 12.19
N ILE A 72 35.16 -1.73 11.69
CA ILE A 72 35.00 -2.78 10.69
C ILE A 72 35.74 -4.03 11.14
N SER A 73 35.12 -5.20 11.00
CA SER A 73 35.69 -6.51 11.28
C SER A 73 35.24 -7.51 10.19
N GLY A 74 35.99 -8.59 10.02
CA GLY A 74 35.73 -9.57 8.96
C GLY A 74 36.75 -9.46 7.82
N ASP A 75 36.55 -10.23 6.77
CA ASP A 75 37.43 -10.33 5.61
C ASP A 75 36.67 -10.76 4.33
N GLU A 76 37.42 -10.89 3.22
CA GLU A 76 36.89 -11.26 1.90
C GLU A 76 36.23 -12.64 1.84
N THR A 77 36.51 -13.53 2.81
CA THR A 77 35.99 -14.90 2.85
C THR A 77 34.74 -15.01 3.73
N THR A 78 34.73 -14.28 4.82
CA THR A 78 33.64 -14.31 5.83
C THR A 78 32.64 -13.19 5.67
N GLY A 79 32.96 -12.17 4.85
CA GLY A 79 32.24 -10.91 4.78
C GLY A 79 32.66 -9.94 5.89
N TRP A 80 32.05 -8.77 5.92
CA TRP A 80 32.40 -7.72 6.87
C TRP A 80 31.21 -7.33 7.75
N LYS A 81 31.55 -6.89 8.94
CA LYS A 81 30.64 -6.26 9.88
C LYS A 81 31.13 -4.83 10.11
N VAL A 82 30.32 -3.86 9.69
CA VAL A 82 30.57 -2.43 9.83
C VAL A 82 29.64 -1.86 10.90
N THR A 83 30.20 -1.26 11.96
CA THR A 83 29.46 -0.61 13.03
C THR A 83 29.68 0.90 12.96
N VAL A 84 28.66 1.69 12.71
CA VAL A 84 28.75 3.17 12.69
C VAL A 84 28.67 3.69 14.11
N LYS A 85 29.70 4.38 14.61
CA LYS A 85 29.84 4.81 16.02
C LYS A 85 28.79 5.82 16.46
N GLU A 86 28.39 6.72 15.55
CA GLU A 86 27.41 7.76 15.82
C GLU A 86 26.01 7.18 16.15
N THR A 87 25.63 6.09 15.47
CA THR A 87 24.29 5.50 15.58
C THR A 87 24.27 4.16 16.28
N GLY A 88 25.42 3.49 16.38
CA GLY A 88 25.54 2.10 16.82
C GLY A 88 25.00 1.08 15.83
N LYS A 89 24.55 1.51 14.63
CA LYS A 89 23.98 0.63 13.61
C LYS A 89 25.05 -0.27 13.02
N VAL A 90 24.68 -1.53 12.82
CA VAL A 90 25.57 -2.58 12.32
C VAL A 90 25.11 -3.05 10.96
N TYR A 91 26.03 -3.13 10.01
CA TYR A 91 25.82 -3.65 8.66
C TYR A 91 26.64 -4.91 8.47
N GLU A 92 26.02 -6.00 8.06
CA GLU A 92 26.71 -7.22 7.65
C GLU A 92 26.75 -7.27 6.12
N ILE A 93 27.96 -7.29 5.58
CA ILE A 93 28.21 -7.19 4.15
C ILE A 93 28.86 -8.50 3.71
N SER A 94 28.22 -9.23 2.81
CA SER A 94 28.79 -10.44 2.24
C SER A 94 29.89 -10.13 1.21
N ALA A 95 30.78 -11.11 0.95
CA ALA A 95 31.89 -10.96 -0.01
C ALA A 95 31.45 -10.57 -1.44
N ASN A 96 30.18 -10.80 -1.80
CA ASN A 96 29.60 -10.41 -3.07
C ASN A 96 28.86 -9.06 -3.01
N GLY A 97 29.09 -8.25 -1.97
CA GLY A 97 28.50 -6.92 -1.82
C GLY A 97 27.04 -6.87 -1.39
N LYS A 98 26.41 -8.03 -1.11
CA LYS A 98 25.05 -8.05 -0.59
C LYS A 98 25.07 -7.60 0.86
N ILE A 99 24.33 -6.55 1.15
CA ILE A 99 24.07 -6.11 2.53
C ILE A 99 23.05 -7.08 3.10
N ASN A 100 23.44 -7.89 4.06
CA ASN A 100 22.51 -8.58 4.92
C ASN A 100 22.24 -7.62 6.08
N SER A 101 21.41 -6.58 5.83
CA SER A 101 20.96 -5.76 6.93
C SER A 101 20.15 -6.65 7.85
N LEU A 102 20.62 -6.82 9.07
CA LEU A 102 19.75 -7.14 10.17
C LEU A 102 18.80 -5.93 10.29
N GLU A 103 17.64 -6.06 9.62
CA GLU A 103 16.44 -5.31 9.82
C GLU A 103 16.33 -3.87 9.34
N GLU A 104 15.46 -3.72 8.37
CA GLU A 104 14.57 -2.59 8.29
C GLU A 104 13.17 -3.01 8.73
N THR A 105 12.94 -3.07 10.00
CA THR A 105 11.65 -2.74 10.59
C THR A 105 11.93 -1.65 11.61
N GLY A 106 11.14 -0.59 11.62
CA GLY A 106 11.30 0.57 12.51
C GLY A 106 11.17 0.27 14.01
N SER A 107 11.66 -0.87 14.45
CA SER A 107 11.76 -1.34 15.82
C SER A 107 13.25 -1.62 16.12
N THR A 108 13.79 -0.94 17.13
CA THR A 108 15.09 -1.19 17.73
C THR A 108 15.16 -2.53 18.49
N VAL A 109 14.37 -3.52 18.13
CA VAL A 109 14.21 -4.78 18.82
C VAL A 109 15.28 -5.76 18.35
N ASP A 110 16.23 -6.08 19.23
CA ASP A 110 17.22 -7.16 19.02
C ASP A 110 16.56 -8.51 19.28
N TRP A 111 15.97 -9.08 18.24
CA TRP A 111 15.24 -10.34 18.31
C TRP A 111 16.09 -11.50 18.81
N ASN A 112 17.35 -11.58 18.41
CA ASN A 112 18.23 -12.66 18.84
C ASN A 112 18.44 -12.61 20.36
N LYS A 113 18.68 -11.42 20.90
CA LYS A 113 18.84 -11.20 22.33
C LYS A 113 17.55 -11.49 23.10
N ILE A 114 16.39 -11.04 22.58
CA ILE A 114 15.09 -11.28 23.20
C ILE A 114 14.76 -12.77 23.22
N LEU A 115 14.93 -13.49 22.10
CA LEU A 115 14.66 -14.92 22.02
C LEU A 115 15.62 -15.72 22.89
N GLU A 116 16.90 -15.31 22.97
CA GLU A 116 17.88 -15.92 23.87
C GLU A 116 17.51 -15.71 25.35
N GLU A 117 17.08 -14.52 25.73
CA GLU A 117 16.65 -14.19 27.09
C GLU A 117 15.36 -14.91 27.46
N ALA A 118 14.37 -14.98 26.55
CA ALA A 118 13.15 -15.74 26.73
C ALA A 118 13.40 -17.26 26.89
N ASN A 119 14.43 -17.80 26.23
CA ASN A 119 14.85 -19.20 26.45
C ASN A 119 15.52 -19.42 27.80
N LYS A 120 16.32 -18.44 28.28
CA LYS A 120 17.01 -18.53 29.57
C LYS A 120 16.10 -18.30 30.77
N ASN A 121 15.12 -17.41 30.64
CA ASN A 121 14.21 -17.04 31.71
C ASN A 121 12.75 -16.96 31.19
N PRO A 122 12.14 -18.11 30.87
CA PRO A 122 10.82 -18.16 30.23
C PRO A 122 9.71 -17.50 31.06
N GLU A 123 9.82 -17.53 32.39
CA GLU A 123 8.77 -16.94 33.25
C GLU A 123 8.67 -15.41 33.10
N SER A 124 9.77 -14.74 32.75
CA SER A 124 9.76 -13.29 32.53
C SER A 124 9.08 -12.87 31.21
N PHE A 125 8.85 -13.85 30.31
CA PHE A 125 8.19 -13.66 29.03
C PHE A 125 6.77 -14.22 28.98
N LYS A 126 6.23 -14.69 30.11
CA LYS A 126 4.81 -15.01 30.24
C LYS A 126 4.01 -13.71 30.47
N HIS A 127 2.90 -13.58 29.77
CA HIS A 127 1.97 -12.48 30.03
C HIS A 127 1.31 -12.64 31.40
N PRO A 128 1.15 -11.58 32.22
CA PRO A 128 0.60 -11.67 33.57
C PRO A 128 -0.80 -12.28 33.66
N GLU A 129 -1.58 -12.20 32.57
CA GLU A 129 -2.95 -12.75 32.49
C GLU A 129 -2.99 -14.15 31.87
N GLN A 130 -1.83 -14.73 31.52
CA GLN A 130 -1.74 -16.06 30.94
C GLN A 130 -2.11 -17.12 31.97
N SER A 131 -2.93 -18.13 31.57
CA SER A 131 -3.37 -19.16 32.46
C SER A 131 -2.23 -20.11 32.88
N GLU A 132 -2.34 -20.70 34.06
CA GLU A 132 -1.36 -21.69 34.52
C GLU A 132 -1.37 -22.98 33.66
N THR A 133 -2.45 -23.23 32.93
CA THR A 133 -2.61 -24.40 32.06
C THR A 133 -1.97 -24.26 30.70
N ASN A 134 -1.75 -23.04 30.23
CA ASN A 134 -1.04 -22.79 28.99
C ASN A 134 0.41 -22.34 29.29
N ASN A 135 1.35 -23.19 28.91
CA ASN A 135 2.78 -22.97 29.10
C ASN A 135 3.47 -22.37 27.86
N ASP A 136 2.71 -22.01 26.82
CA ASP A 136 3.24 -21.34 25.64
C ASP A 136 3.78 -19.97 26.03
N ILE A 137 4.83 -19.53 25.35
CA ILE A 137 5.41 -18.21 25.53
C ILE A 137 5.20 -17.44 24.22
N GLY A 138 4.54 -16.29 24.28
CA GLY A 138 4.29 -15.41 23.15
C GLY A 138 5.10 -14.13 23.25
N ILE A 139 5.68 -13.68 22.12
CA ILE A 139 6.39 -12.40 22.01
C ILE A 139 5.77 -11.61 20.86
N GLY A 140 5.33 -10.39 21.16
CA GLY A 140 4.74 -9.45 20.18
C GLY A 140 5.78 -8.80 19.28
N THR A 141 5.32 -7.99 18.34
CA THR A 141 6.17 -7.23 17.40
C THR A 141 7.12 -6.26 18.09
N ASP A 142 6.76 -5.79 19.29
CA ASP A 142 7.58 -4.90 20.12
C ASP A 142 8.57 -5.65 21.05
N GLY A 143 8.70 -6.97 20.91
CA GLY A 143 9.58 -7.81 21.73
C GLY A 143 9.07 -8.05 23.15
N LYS A 144 7.83 -7.68 23.47
CA LYS A 144 7.25 -7.86 24.82
C LYS A 144 6.38 -9.10 24.89
N PRO A 145 6.14 -9.63 26.12
CA PRO A 145 5.25 -10.76 26.33
C PRO A 145 3.84 -10.51 25.80
N VAL A 146 3.27 -11.54 25.17
CA VAL A 146 1.89 -11.56 24.66
C VAL A 146 1.16 -12.73 25.27
N ASN A 147 -0.11 -12.53 25.66
CA ASN A 147 -0.94 -13.59 26.18
C ASN A 147 -1.31 -14.61 25.09
N THR A 148 -0.74 -15.80 25.16
CA THR A 148 -0.96 -16.90 24.21
C THR A 148 -2.28 -17.63 24.44
N ASP A 149 -2.94 -17.50 25.60
CA ASP A 149 -4.26 -18.10 25.85
C ASP A 149 -5.35 -17.55 24.92
N LEU A 150 -5.09 -16.42 24.28
CA LEU A 150 -6.01 -15.78 23.34
C LEU A 150 -5.92 -16.36 21.92
N TRP A 151 -4.96 -17.27 21.66
CA TRP A 151 -4.60 -17.69 20.32
C TRP A 151 -4.53 -19.20 20.19
N ASN A 152 -5.17 -19.75 19.18
CA ASN A 152 -4.86 -21.09 18.71
C ASN A 152 -3.67 -21.00 17.74
N ALA A 153 -2.72 -21.89 17.90
CA ALA A 153 -1.51 -21.88 17.09
C ALA A 153 -1.13 -23.32 16.68
N ILE A 154 -0.84 -23.51 15.40
CA ILE A 154 -0.48 -24.82 14.84
C ILE A 154 0.87 -24.69 14.13
N ILE A 155 1.79 -25.62 14.42
CA ILE A 155 3.08 -25.69 13.74
C ILE A 155 2.85 -26.16 12.30
N ILE A 156 3.28 -25.33 11.32
CA ILE A 156 3.17 -25.66 9.89
C ILE A 156 4.38 -26.50 9.46
N ASN A 157 5.57 -26.06 9.86
CA ASN A 157 6.83 -26.71 9.51
C ASN A 157 7.93 -26.44 10.56
N GLY A 158 9.17 -26.80 10.24
CA GLY A 158 10.29 -26.78 11.17
C GLY A 158 10.51 -25.49 11.98
N ASN A 159 10.11 -24.30 11.50
CA ASN A 159 10.32 -23.03 12.18
C ASN A 159 9.12 -22.08 12.11
N GLU A 160 7.99 -22.51 11.55
CA GLU A 160 6.85 -21.65 11.25
C GLU A 160 5.57 -22.14 11.96
N ILE A 161 4.73 -21.21 12.36
CA ILE A 161 3.49 -21.44 13.03
C ILE A 161 2.39 -20.58 12.41
N THR A 162 1.17 -21.12 12.33
CA THR A 162 -0.04 -20.38 11.92
C THR A 162 -0.94 -20.11 13.12
N LEU A 163 -1.59 -18.96 13.12
CA LEU A 163 -2.65 -18.62 14.07
C LEU A 163 -3.99 -19.04 13.45
N THR A 164 -4.32 -20.32 13.54
CA THR A 164 -5.57 -20.86 13.01
C THR A 164 -6.20 -21.84 13.97
N GLY A 165 -7.48 -22.03 13.84
CA GLY A 165 -8.29 -22.81 14.79
C GLY A 165 -8.51 -24.27 14.48
N THR A 166 -7.67 -24.96 13.73
CA THR A 166 -7.64 -26.39 13.48
C THR A 166 -7.77 -26.89 12.04
N ASP A 167 -7.25 -28.06 11.82
CA ASP A 167 -7.27 -29.03 10.72
C ASP A 167 -8.53 -29.05 9.83
N GLY A 168 -8.72 -28.01 9.02
CA GLY A 168 -9.48 -28.09 7.77
C GLY A 168 -10.97 -28.45 7.78
N CYS A 169 -11.56 -28.89 8.91
CA CYS A 169 -12.93 -29.41 8.94
C CYS A 169 -13.87 -28.82 10.00
N ASN A 170 -13.36 -28.10 10.99
CA ASN A 170 -14.17 -27.39 11.98
C ASN A 170 -13.68 -25.94 12.07
N TRP A 171 -14.47 -25.02 11.59
CA TRP A 171 -14.26 -23.57 11.52
C TRP A 171 -14.03 -22.91 12.89
N GLN A 172 -12.93 -23.24 13.57
CA GLN A 172 -12.52 -22.57 14.79
C GLN A 172 -11.53 -21.48 14.42
N THR A 173 -11.78 -20.29 14.93
CA THR A 173 -10.93 -19.12 14.72
C THR A 173 -9.58 -19.26 15.40
N GLY A 174 -8.52 -18.69 14.85
CA GLY A 174 -7.23 -18.60 15.50
C GLY A 174 -7.25 -17.72 16.75
N TYR A 175 -8.12 -16.71 16.78
CA TYR A 175 -8.34 -15.87 17.95
C TYR A 175 -9.53 -16.40 18.79
N VAL A 176 -9.26 -16.88 20.00
CA VAL A 176 -10.25 -17.43 20.94
C VAL A 176 -10.59 -16.48 22.08
N GLY A 177 -9.94 -15.33 22.15
CA GLY A 177 -10.20 -14.30 23.15
C GLY A 177 -11.58 -13.64 22.99
N LYS A 178 -11.98 -12.89 24.01
CA LYS A 178 -13.20 -12.08 23.95
C LYS A 178 -12.98 -10.85 23.09
N ILE A 179 -13.98 -10.48 22.32
CA ILE A 179 -14.08 -9.15 21.70
C ILE A 179 -14.76 -8.22 22.71
N ILE A 180 -14.15 -7.09 23.00
CA ILE A 180 -14.68 -6.08 23.91
C ILE A 180 -14.74 -4.75 23.14
N ASP A 181 -15.90 -4.12 23.12
CA ASP A 181 -16.15 -2.89 22.37
C ASP A 181 -15.72 -2.99 20.89
N GLY A 182 -16.02 -4.15 20.28
CA GLY A 182 -15.72 -4.41 18.87
C GLY A 182 -14.24 -4.69 18.56
N LYS A 183 -13.37 -4.87 19.56
CA LYS A 183 -11.92 -5.03 19.38
C LYS A 183 -11.39 -6.29 20.05
N ILE A 184 -10.32 -6.84 19.48
CA ILE A 184 -9.58 -7.93 20.14
C ILE A 184 -8.92 -7.40 21.42
N GLN A 185 -8.69 -8.35 22.35
CA GLN A 185 -7.93 -8.09 23.57
C GLN A 185 -6.52 -8.64 23.41
N GLY A 186 -5.53 -7.84 23.80
CA GLY A 186 -4.12 -8.22 23.68
C GLY A 186 -3.57 -8.07 22.26
N LYS A 187 -2.27 -8.25 22.14
CA LYS A 187 -1.51 -8.10 20.89
C LYS A 187 -1.38 -9.42 20.15
N ILE A 188 -1.15 -9.33 18.85
CA ILE A 188 -0.86 -10.50 17.99
C ILE A 188 0.58 -10.94 18.26
N PRO A 189 0.83 -12.24 18.53
CA PRO A 189 2.18 -12.76 18.72
C PRO A 189 2.95 -12.79 17.38
N ALA A 190 4.19 -12.33 17.39
CA ALA A 190 5.14 -12.48 16.28
C ALA A 190 5.89 -13.80 16.36
N TYR A 191 6.12 -14.29 17.59
CA TYR A 191 6.76 -15.55 17.89
C TYR A 191 6.02 -16.28 18.99
N ILE A 192 5.94 -17.59 18.88
CA ILE A 192 5.39 -18.48 19.92
C ILE A 192 6.38 -19.63 20.18
N LYS A 193 6.62 -19.89 21.47
CA LYS A 193 7.30 -21.11 21.93
C LYS A 193 6.24 -22.01 22.58
N PRO A 194 5.79 -23.06 21.89
CA PRO A 194 4.79 -23.96 22.44
C PRO A 194 5.28 -24.71 23.67
N ALA A 195 4.37 -25.11 24.54
CA ALA A 195 4.68 -25.94 25.71
C ALA A 195 5.44 -27.21 25.31
N GLY A 196 6.54 -27.49 26.02
CA GLY A 196 7.40 -28.64 25.72
C GLY A 196 8.33 -28.46 24.51
N SER A 197 8.27 -27.34 23.80
CA SER A 197 9.25 -27.03 22.77
C SER A 197 10.50 -26.37 23.35
N ASP A 198 11.65 -26.62 22.73
CA ASP A 198 12.93 -26.00 23.07
C ASP A 198 13.20 -24.71 22.27
N LYS A 199 12.34 -24.37 21.30
CA LYS A 199 12.55 -23.24 20.38
C LYS A 199 11.28 -22.40 20.15
N PHE A 200 11.50 -21.17 19.69
CA PHE A 200 10.45 -20.30 19.17
C PHE A 200 10.17 -20.60 17.70
N TYR A 201 8.91 -20.45 17.34
CA TYR A 201 8.41 -20.50 15.97
C TYR A 201 7.94 -19.11 15.56
N THR A 202 8.22 -18.75 14.32
CA THR A 202 7.76 -17.48 13.73
C THR A 202 6.33 -17.61 13.24
N VAL A 203 5.47 -16.64 13.56
CA VAL A 203 4.13 -16.56 13.01
C VAL A 203 4.22 -16.06 11.57
N THR A 204 3.86 -16.92 10.61
CA THR A 204 3.93 -16.63 9.16
C THR A 204 2.58 -16.72 8.47
N SER A 205 1.56 -17.24 9.14
CA SER A 205 0.20 -17.35 8.60
C SER A 205 -0.84 -16.94 9.64
N MET A 206 -1.83 -16.21 9.18
CA MET A 206 -3.04 -15.82 9.91
C MET A 206 -4.31 -16.24 9.16
N GLU A 207 -4.22 -17.31 8.37
CA GLU A 207 -5.35 -17.87 7.65
C GLU A 207 -6.52 -18.19 8.60
N TYR A 208 -7.73 -17.72 8.28
CA TYR A 208 -8.95 -17.85 9.10
C TYR A 208 -8.85 -17.32 10.55
N THR A 209 -7.82 -16.56 10.92
CA THR A 209 -7.55 -16.17 12.33
C THR A 209 -8.75 -15.52 13.00
N PHE A 210 -9.48 -14.66 12.33
CA PHE A 210 -10.66 -13.97 12.86
C PHE A 210 -11.96 -14.40 12.16
N ALA A 211 -11.94 -15.46 11.36
CA ALA A 211 -13.11 -15.85 10.58
C ALA A 211 -14.35 -16.06 11.47
N TYR A 212 -15.50 -15.56 10.99
CA TYR A 212 -16.81 -15.63 11.66
C TYR A 212 -16.89 -14.94 13.04
N ARG A 213 -15.94 -14.02 13.35
CA ARG A 213 -16.06 -13.16 14.53
C ARG A 213 -17.01 -11.99 14.19
N GLU A 214 -18.32 -12.27 14.29
CA GLU A 214 -19.37 -11.29 14.02
C GLU A 214 -19.41 -10.15 15.04
N ASP A 215 -18.72 -10.29 16.16
CA ASP A 215 -18.56 -9.30 17.22
C ASP A 215 -17.35 -8.36 16.99
N LEU A 216 -16.50 -8.63 15.99
CA LEU A 216 -15.34 -7.81 15.64
C LEU A 216 -15.77 -6.60 14.77
N GLU A 217 -15.50 -5.38 15.22
CA GLU A 217 -15.85 -4.13 14.54
C GLU A 217 -14.60 -3.39 14.02
N GLU A 218 -13.49 -3.47 14.75
CA GLU A 218 -12.22 -2.85 14.39
C GLU A 218 -11.05 -3.81 14.58
N MET A 219 -10.14 -3.83 13.61
CA MET A 219 -8.86 -4.54 13.68
C MET A 219 -7.72 -3.57 13.40
N THR A 220 -7.18 -2.98 14.46
CA THR A 220 -6.15 -1.94 14.40
C THR A 220 -4.83 -2.38 15.03
N GLU A 221 -4.75 -3.62 15.54
CA GLU A 221 -3.52 -4.19 16.09
C GLU A 221 -2.49 -4.47 14.98
N GLU A 222 -1.22 -4.35 15.33
CA GLU A 222 -0.11 -4.58 14.40
C GLU A 222 0.02 -6.07 14.07
N ILE A 223 -0.07 -6.40 12.79
CA ILE A 223 0.17 -7.75 12.27
C ILE A 223 1.68 -7.96 12.14
N PRO A 224 2.24 -9.09 12.60
CA PRO A 224 3.67 -9.36 12.47
C PRO A 224 4.16 -9.32 11.03
N SER A 225 5.29 -8.66 10.76
CA SER A 225 5.84 -8.43 9.43
C SER A 225 6.23 -9.70 8.66
N LYS A 226 6.34 -10.83 9.35
CA LYS A 226 6.63 -12.14 8.74
C LYS A 226 5.39 -12.93 8.31
N VAL A 227 4.20 -12.42 8.63
CA VAL A 227 2.96 -13.02 8.13
C VAL A 227 2.84 -12.74 6.63
N THR A 228 2.70 -13.79 5.86
CA THR A 228 2.56 -13.75 4.39
C THR A 228 1.29 -14.43 3.88
N ASN A 229 0.60 -15.18 4.73
CA ASN A 229 -0.69 -15.80 4.40
C ASN A 229 -1.79 -15.19 5.28
N PHE A 230 -2.77 -14.55 4.64
CA PHE A 230 -3.92 -13.89 5.25
C PHE A 230 -5.25 -14.47 4.73
N ASP A 231 -5.21 -15.59 4.01
CA ASP A 231 -6.38 -16.17 3.35
C ASP A 231 -7.56 -16.27 4.31
N TYR A 232 -8.69 -15.71 3.91
CA TYR A 232 -9.94 -15.75 4.67
C TYR A 232 -9.86 -15.24 6.13
N MET A 233 -8.83 -14.44 6.46
CA MET A 233 -8.55 -13.98 7.83
C MET A 233 -9.79 -13.35 8.50
N TYR A 234 -10.59 -12.58 7.76
CA TYR A 234 -11.80 -11.91 8.26
C TYR A 234 -13.09 -12.46 7.66
N LYS A 235 -13.08 -13.68 7.11
CA LYS A 235 -14.28 -14.28 6.50
C LYS A 235 -15.45 -14.29 7.47
N GLY A 236 -16.60 -13.72 7.07
CA GLY A 236 -17.80 -13.69 7.90
C GLY A 236 -17.77 -12.73 9.10
N CYS A 237 -16.78 -11.82 9.18
CA CYS A 237 -16.77 -10.71 10.14
C CYS A 237 -17.73 -9.60 9.69
N THR A 238 -19.03 -9.84 9.83
CA THR A 238 -20.09 -8.98 9.23
C THR A 238 -20.17 -7.57 9.82
N LYS A 239 -19.59 -7.33 11.00
CA LYS A 239 -19.54 -6.01 11.65
C LYS A 239 -18.18 -5.32 11.53
N LEU A 240 -17.18 -5.97 10.91
CA LEU A 240 -15.87 -5.38 10.77
C LEU A 240 -15.92 -4.20 9.81
N THR A 241 -15.70 -3.00 10.34
CA THR A 241 -15.79 -1.74 9.56
C THR A 241 -14.46 -1.04 9.39
N LYS A 242 -13.45 -1.39 10.22
CA LYS A 242 -12.16 -0.72 10.23
C LYS A 242 -11.01 -1.70 10.35
N ILE A 243 -10.05 -1.59 9.44
CA ILE A 243 -8.82 -2.41 9.45
C ILE A 243 -7.59 -1.56 9.26
N THR A 244 -6.45 -2.08 9.75
CA THR A 244 -5.12 -1.55 9.44
C THR A 244 -4.49 -2.41 8.35
N LEU A 245 -4.03 -1.77 7.27
CA LEU A 245 -3.28 -2.41 6.21
C LEU A 245 -1.84 -2.60 6.64
N GLN A 246 -1.43 -3.83 6.84
CA GLN A 246 -0.03 -4.18 7.03
C GLN A 246 0.28 -5.31 6.07
N ASN A 247 0.99 -5.01 4.97
CA ASN A 247 1.34 -5.98 3.94
C ASN A 247 0.13 -6.78 3.42
N ILE A 248 -0.69 -6.21 2.59
CA ILE A 248 -1.70 -7.00 1.86
C ILE A 248 -0.97 -7.69 0.70
N PRO A 249 -0.85 -9.02 0.75
CA PRO A 249 -0.47 -9.77 -0.43
C PRO A 249 -1.71 -9.88 -1.31
N GLU A 250 -1.70 -9.37 -2.48
CA GLU A 250 -2.75 -9.43 -3.49
C GLU A 250 -4.03 -8.61 -3.21
N PRO A 251 -4.36 -7.68 -4.10
CA PRO A 251 -5.46 -6.70 -3.95
C PRO A 251 -6.86 -7.29 -4.02
N GLY A 252 -7.02 -8.51 -4.53
CA GLY A 252 -8.32 -9.13 -4.75
C GLY A 252 -9.08 -9.56 -3.50
N GLU A 253 -8.45 -9.59 -2.32
CA GLU A 253 -9.06 -10.16 -1.13
C GLU A 253 -9.82 -9.16 -0.25
N ILE A 254 -9.53 -7.85 -0.33
CA ILE A 254 -10.31 -6.83 0.38
C ILE A 254 -11.75 -6.76 -0.17
N GLY A 255 -11.96 -7.04 -1.44
CA GLY A 255 -13.28 -7.09 -2.09
C GLY A 255 -14.27 -8.10 -1.49
N TYR A 256 -13.80 -9.03 -0.66
CA TYR A 256 -14.66 -10.00 0.05
C TYR A 256 -15.19 -9.51 1.39
N TYR A 257 -14.90 -8.28 1.82
CA TYR A 257 -15.32 -7.74 3.12
C TYR A 257 -16.37 -6.64 2.96
N PRO A 258 -17.66 -7.00 2.82
CA PRO A 258 -18.72 -6.08 2.42
C PRO A 258 -19.04 -4.99 3.47
N SER A 259 -18.36 -4.98 4.59
CA SER A 259 -18.63 -4.06 5.71
C SER A 259 -17.50 -3.04 5.96
N ILE A 260 -16.36 -3.14 5.28
CA ILE A 260 -15.22 -2.24 5.53
C ILE A 260 -15.53 -0.84 5.02
N THR A 261 -15.57 0.13 5.92
CA THR A 261 -15.81 1.55 5.61
C THR A 261 -14.57 2.41 5.82
N SER A 262 -13.56 1.94 6.56
CA SER A 262 -12.34 2.68 6.84
C SER A 262 -11.12 1.78 6.81
N ILE A 263 -10.06 2.23 6.14
CA ILE A 263 -8.76 1.57 6.05
C ILE A 263 -7.68 2.50 6.59
N ILE A 264 -6.81 1.98 7.46
CA ILE A 264 -5.63 2.69 7.95
C ILE A 264 -4.40 2.14 7.23
N ILE A 265 -3.59 3.01 6.64
CA ILE A 265 -2.31 2.70 6.01
C ILE A 265 -1.19 3.14 6.95
N PRO A 266 -0.46 2.22 7.59
CA PRO A 266 0.63 2.52 8.51
C PRO A 266 1.86 3.13 7.81
N LYS A 267 2.79 3.62 8.60
CA LYS A 267 4.02 4.28 8.15
C LYS A 267 4.96 3.40 7.31
N ASN A 268 4.91 2.10 7.52
CA ASN A 268 5.81 1.12 6.89
C ASN A 268 5.27 0.49 5.59
N VAL A 269 4.08 0.87 5.15
CA VAL A 269 3.50 0.39 3.87
C VAL A 269 4.06 1.22 2.73
N GLU A 270 4.79 0.55 1.82
CA GLU A 270 5.46 1.18 0.67
C GLU A 270 4.80 0.87 -0.67
N ASN A 271 4.05 -0.23 -0.76
CA ASN A 271 3.37 -0.64 -1.98
C ASN A 271 1.88 -0.86 -1.69
N ILE A 272 1.04 -0.26 -2.51
CA ILE A 272 -0.42 -0.39 -2.46
C ILE A 272 -0.90 -0.57 -3.89
N ASP A 273 -1.70 -1.60 -4.12
CA ASP A 273 -2.43 -1.73 -5.38
C ASP A 273 -3.63 -0.77 -5.38
N ALA A 274 -3.91 -0.19 -6.55
CA ALA A 274 -5.01 0.76 -6.74
C ALA A 274 -6.41 0.17 -6.48
N GLN A 275 -6.55 -1.16 -6.44
CA GLN A 275 -7.83 -1.84 -6.23
C GLN A 275 -8.27 -1.95 -4.77
N LEU A 276 -7.73 -1.13 -3.88
CA LEU A 276 -8.09 -1.12 -2.44
C LEU A 276 -9.58 -0.98 -2.14
N SER A 277 -10.34 -0.35 -3.02
CA SER A 277 -11.72 0.03 -2.76
C SER A 277 -12.75 -0.86 -3.46
N THR A 278 -12.32 -1.85 -4.26
CA THR A 278 -13.25 -2.67 -5.03
C THR A 278 -14.17 -3.52 -4.17
N GLY A 279 -15.46 -3.46 -4.46
CA GLY A 279 -16.48 -4.29 -3.80
C GLY A 279 -16.79 -3.94 -2.34
N ASN A 280 -16.20 -2.89 -1.77
CA ASN A 280 -16.42 -2.45 -0.39
C ASN A 280 -17.17 -1.12 -0.32
N PRO A 281 -18.00 -0.88 0.72
CA PRO A 281 -18.57 0.42 0.98
C PRO A 281 -17.56 1.40 1.62
N LEU A 282 -16.30 1.37 1.17
CA LEU A 282 -15.20 2.14 1.74
C LEU A 282 -15.48 3.64 1.66
N GLN A 283 -15.47 4.32 2.80
CA GLN A 283 -15.76 5.76 2.91
C GLN A 283 -14.49 6.59 3.09
N GLU A 284 -13.45 6.00 3.69
CA GLU A 284 -12.21 6.73 3.94
C GLU A 284 -10.97 5.82 3.97
N ILE A 285 -9.87 6.40 3.52
CA ILE A 285 -8.52 5.84 3.65
C ILE A 285 -7.72 6.82 4.51
N ILE A 286 -7.17 6.33 5.62
CA ILE A 286 -6.38 7.13 6.57
C ILE A 286 -4.92 6.70 6.41
N VAL A 287 -4.04 7.64 6.10
CA VAL A 287 -2.60 7.37 6.00
C VAL A 287 -1.89 7.94 7.22
N ASP A 288 -1.03 7.12 7.84
CA ASP A 288 -0.15 7.56 8.93
C ASP A 288 0.73 8.73 8.46
N ASN A 289 0.85 9.77 9.27
CA ASN A 289 1.59 10.99 8.94
C ASN A 289 3.09 10.72 8.67
N GLU A 290 3.64 9.65 9.27
CA GLU A 290 5.02 9.22 9.08
C GLU A 290 5.21 8.32 7.84
N ASN A 291 4.15 7.93 7.13
CA ASN A 291 4.28 7.18 5.88
C ASN A 291 5.05 8.01 4.85
N LYS A 292 6.05 7.39 4.21
CA LYS A 292 6.97 8.06 3.28
C LYS A 292 6.50 8.06 1.83
N CYS A 293 5.59 7.14 1.49
CA CYS A 293 5.17 6.89 0.10
C CYS A 293 3.79 7.49 -0.21
N TYR A 294 2.94 7.58 0.81
CA TYR A 294 1.52 7.93 0.65
C TYR A 294 1.08 9.04 1.57
N SER A 295 -0.03 9.66 1.21
CA SER A 295 -0.77 10.63 2.01
C SER A 295 -2.27 10.50 1.76
N SER A 296 -3.10 10.94 2.70
CA SER A 296 -4.54 11.04 2.47
C SER A 296 -5.06 12.45 2.75
N VAL A 297 -6.04 12.87 1.97
CA VAL A 297 -6.76 14.15 2.16
C VAL A 297 -8.24 13.85 2.08
N ASN A 298 -8.97 14.18 3.15
CA ASN A 298 -10.41 13.92 3.24
C ASN A 298 -10.78 12.47 2.92
N GLY A 299 -9.94 11.52 3.34
CA GLY A 299 -10.16 10.09 3.12
C GLY A 299 -9.82 9.57 1.72
N VAL A 300 -9.30 10.38 0.83
CA VAL A 300 -8.85 10.00 -0.53
C VAL A 300 -7.34 9.77 -0.50
N LEU A 301 -6.87 8.71 -1.14
CA LEU A 301 -5.47 8.30 -1.16
C LEU A 301 -4.69 8.95 -2.31
N PHE A 302 -3.53 9.48 -1.98
CA PHE A 302 -2.56 10.08 -2.91
C PHE A 302 -1.17 9.50 -2.68
N ASP A 303 -0.28 9.69 -3.64
CA ASP A 303 1.16 9.63 -3.40
C ASP A 303 1.58 10.67 -2.35
N LYS A 304 2.81 10.56 -1.83
CA LYS A 304 3.30 11.44 -0.76
C LYS A 304 3.23 12.91 -1.13
N ASP A 305 3.57 13.24 -2.37
CA ASP A 305 3.65 14.60 -2.88
C ASP A 305 2.30 15.15 -3.41
N LYS A 306 1.24 14.33 -3.33
CA LYS A 306 -0.11 14.64 -3.82
C LYS A 306 -0.14 15.02 -5.30
N LYS A 307 0.73 14.39 -6.07
CA LYS A 307 0.81 14.54 -7.53
C LYS A 307 -0.04 13.50 -8.26
N THR A 308 -0.19 12.33 -7.65
CA THR A 308 -1.01 11.25 -8.19
C THR A 308 -2.15 10.93 -7.22
N ILE A 309 -3.38 10.97 -7.71
CA ILE A 309 -4.50 10.36 -6.98
C ILE A 309 -4.47 8.86 -7.23
N ILE A 310 -4.43 8.07 -6.14
CA ILE A 310 -4.25 6.61 -6.20
C ILE A 310 -5.59 5.89 -6.03
N ALA A 311 -6.38 6.26 -5.02
CA ALA A 311 -7.67 5.63 -4.79
C ALA A 311 -8.67 6.60 -4.17
N TYR A 312 -9.85 6.67 -4.78
CA TYR A 312 -11.05 7.32 -4.23
C TYR A 312 -11.95 6.24 -3.64
N PRO A 313 -12.39 6.36 -2.38
CA PRO A 313 -13.22 5.33 -1.75
C PRO A 313 -14.59 5.20 -2.40
N THR A 314 -14.97 3.99 -2.82
CA THR A 314 -16.20 3.71 -3.57
C THR A 314 -17.50 4.05 -2.81
N GLY A 315 -17.50 3.92 -1.47
CA GLY A 315 -18.63 4.26 -0.60
C GLY A 315 -18.57 5.66 -0.02
N LYS A 316 -17.61 6.49 -0.46
CA LYS A 316 -17.50 7.87 0.04
C LYS A 316 -18.73 8.67 -0.30
N SER A 317 -19.27 9.39 0.70
CA SER A 317 -20.46 10.21 0.54
C SER A 317 -20.21 11.43 -0.38
N GLY A 318 -21.20 11.76 -1.19
CA GLY A 318 -21.18 12.87 -2.14
C GLY A 318 -21.33 12.39 -3.58
N GLU A 319 -21.99 13.19 -4.40
CA GLU A 319 -22.23 12.88 -5.81
C GLU A 319 -21.21 13.56 -6.74
N SER A 320 -20.37 14.42 -6.19
CA SER A 320 -19.35 15.14 -6.96
C SER A 320 -18.01 15.20 -6.22
N TYR A 321 -16.92 15.22 -6.98
CA TYR A 321 -15.58 15.38 -6.44
C TYR A 321 -14.74 16.33 -7.28
N GLU A 322 -14.07 17.27 -6.59
CA GLU A 322 -13.09 18.17 -7.21
C GLU A 322 -11.68 17.65 -6.91
N ILE A 323 -10.97 17.22 -7.95
CA ILE A 323 -9.57 16.78 -7.83
C ILE A 323 -8.72 18.02 -7.51
N PRO A 324 -7.84 17.97 -6.48
CA PRO A 324 -7.00 19.11 -6.11
C PRO A 324 -6.05 19.56 -7.24
N ASP A 325 -5.81 20.88 -7.36
CA ASP A 325 -4.91 21.48 -8.36
C ASP A 325 -3.44 21.01 -8.25
N SER A 326 -3.07 20.37 -7.14
CA SER A 326 -1.73 19.77 -6.99
C SER A 326 -1.56 18.50 -7.81
N VAL A 327 -2.66 17.84 -8.20
CA VAL A 327 -2.64 16.55 -8.90
C VAL A 327 -2.26 16.74 -10.35
N THR A 328 -1.30 15.94 -10.81
CA THR A 328 -0.80 15.94 -12.20
C THR A 328 -1.14 14.66 -12.94
N SER A 329 -1.52 13.59 -12.21
CA SER A 329 -1.89 12.30 -12.78
C SER A 329 -3.05 11.66 -12.01
N ILE A 330 -3.98 11.06 -12.73
CA ILE A 330 -4.99 10.16 -12.16
C ILE A 330 -4.45 8.75 -12.34
N GLY A 331 -4.26 8.03 -11.23
CA GLY A 331 -3.67 6.70 -11.23
C GLY A 331 -4.60 5.63 -11.83
N ASN A 332 -4.04 4.45 -12.09
CA ASN A 332 -4.79 3.30 -12.56
C ASN A 332 -5.88 2.93 -11.55
N SER A 333 -7.10 2.67 -12.02
CA SER A 333 -8.27 2.31 -11.22
C SER A 333 -8.62 3.29 -10.07
N ALA A 334 -8.12 4.53 -10.12
CA ALA A 334 -8.24 5.48 -9.00
C ALA A 334 -9.68 5.77 -8.56
N PHE A 335 -10.66 5.70 -9.47
CA PHE A 335 -12.09 5.87 -9.22
C PHE A 335 -12.90 4.64 -9.66
N TRP A 336 -12.27 3.48 -9.76
CA TRP A 336 -12.96 2.27 -10.20
C TRP A 336 -14.18 1.97 -9.30
N GLU A 337 -15.33 1.61 -9.92
CA GLU A 337 -16.61 1.31 -9.24
C GLU A 337 -17.16 2.46 -8.37
N CYS A 338 -16.73 3.72 -8.57
CA CYS A 338 -17.28 4.86 -7.84
C CYS A 338 -18.71 5.19 -8.35
N SER A 339 -19.62 4.25 -8.16
CA SER A 339 -20.98 4.29 -8.72
C SER A 339 -21.88 5.39 -8.15
N SER A 340 -21.49 6.05 -7.05
CA SER A 340 -22.20 7.19 -6.47
C SER A 340 -21.84 8.54 -7.12
N LEU A 341 -20.67 8.63 -7.81
CA LEU A 341 -20.22 9.87 -8.43
C LEU A 341 -20.99 10.17 -9.72
N THR A 342 -21.64 11.31 -9.76
CA THR A 342 -22.34 11.83 -10.96
C THR A 342 -21.47 12.79 -11.76
N SER A 343 -20.46 13.42 -11.12
CA SER A 343 -19.52 14.33 -11.76
C SER A 343 -18.15 14.35 -11.06
N VAL A 344 -17.10 14.52 -11.85
CA VAL A 344 -15.73 14.74 -11.37
C VAL A 344 -15.13 15.93 -12.11
N THR A 345 -14.58 16.89 -11.35
CA THR A 345 -13.83 18.01 -11.91
C THR A 345 -12.35 17.68 -11.96
N ILE A 346 -11.79 17.60 -13.16
CA ILE A 346 -10.38 17.35 -13.41
C ILE A 346 -9.67 18.70 -13.62
N PRO A 347 -8.66 19.08 -12.80
CA PRO A 347 -8.00 20.36 -12.93
C PRO A 347 -7.01 20.39 -14.11
N ASN A 348 -6.69 21.62 -14.57
CA ASN A 348 -5.73 21.83 -15.67
C ASN A 348 -4.27 21.41 -15.37
N SER A 349 -3.98 20.95 -14.18
CA SER A 349 -2.69 20.36 -13.81
C SER A 349 -2.56 18.90 -14.24
N VAL A 350 -3.66 18.18 -14.48
CA VAL A 350 -3.66 16.77 -14.85
C VAL A 350 -3.23 16.59 -16.29
N THR A 351 -2.21 15.75 -16.52
CA THR A 351 -1.63 15.44 -17.83
C THR A 351 -1.93 14.03 -18.31
N SER A 352 -2.30 13.12 -17.42
CA SER A 352 -2.61 11.73 -17.76
C SER A 352 -3.76 11.16 -16.93
N ILE A 353 -4.56 10.31 -17.58
CA ILE A 353 -5.61 9.50 -16.96
C ILE A 353 -5.21 8.04 -17.14
N GLY A 354 -5.04 7.31 -16.04
CA GLY A 354 -4.56 5.93 -16.00
C GLY A 354 -5.56 4.90 -16.49
N ASP A 355 -5.10 3.65 -16.56
CA ASP A 355 -5.92 2.51 -16.97
C ASP A 355 -7.05 2.25 -15.99
N GLY A 356 -8.27 2.04 -16.49
CA GLY A 356 -9.46 1.83 -15.67
C GLY A 356 -9.78 2.97 -14.68
N ALA A 357 -9.19 4.16 -14.85
CA ALA A 357 -9.26 5.23 -13.85
C ALA A 357 -10.68 5.56 -13.38
N PHE A 358 -11.67 5.52 -14.25
CA PHE A 358 -13.09 5.73 -13.96
C PHE A 358 -13.95 4.53 -14.41
N ALA A 359 -13.36 3.34 -14.54
CA ALA A 359 -14.13 2.18 -14.97
C ALA A 359 -15.26 1.87 -13.98
N ASP A 360 -16.42 1.48 -14.52
CA ASP A 360 -17.65 1.16 -13.77
C ASP A 360 -18.18 2.31 -12.87
N CYS A 361 -17.84 3.57 -13.20
CA CYS A 361 -18.51 4.74 -12.63
C CYS A 361 -19.91 4.89 -13.23
N THR A 362 -20.83 3.99 -12.88
CA THR A 362 -22.12 3.81 -13.55
C THR A 362 -23.05 5.03 -13.48
N SER A 363 -22.90 5.91 -12.47
CA SER A 363 -23.69 7.13 -12.34
C SER A 363 -23.03 8.38 -12.93
N LEU A 364 -21.81 8.28 -13.47
CA LEU A 364 -21.09 9.42 -14.04
C LEU A 364 -21.78 9.91 -15.31
N THR A 365 -22.43 11.08 -15.23
CA THR A 365 -23.20 11.65 -16.35
C THR A 365 -22.38 12.56 -17.24
N SER A 366 -21.36 13.20 -16.65
CA SER A 366 -20.48 14.12 -17.35
C SER A 366 -19.09 14.16 -16.72
N VAL A 367 -18.08 14.28 -17.54
CA VAL A 367 -16.71 14.57 -17.14
C VAL A 367 -16.10 15.52 -18.16
N THR A 368 -15.43 16.58 -17.66
CA THR A 368 -14.65 17.48 -18.51
C THR A 368 -13.19 17.10 -18.42
N ILE A 369 -12.62 16.66 -19.53
CA ILE A 369 -11.20 16.39 -19.66
C ILE A 369 -10.51 17.71 -20.06
N PRO A 370 -9.55 18.21 -19.27
CA PRO A 370 -8.89 19.48 -19.60
C PRO A 370 -7.87 19.35 -20.74
N ASP A 371 -7.56 20.47 -21.41
CA ASP A 371 -6.58 20.56 -22.50
C ASP A 371 -5.16 20.10 -22.12
N SER A 372 -4.87 20.03 -20.82
CA SER A 372 -3.57 19.55 -20.32
C SER A 372 -3.38 18.03 -20.46
N VAL A 373 -4.48 17.27 -20.61
CA VAL A 373 -4.41 15.80 -20.72
C VAL A 373 -3.86 15.40 -22.08
N THR A 374 -2.82 14.56 -22.07
CA THR A 374 -2.14 14.05 -23.27
C THR A 374 -2.40 12.57 -23.54
N SER A 375 -2.80 11.82 -22.51
CA SER A 375 -3.08 10.38 -22.62
C SER A 375 -4.27 9.94 -21.77
N ILE A 376 -5.05 9.02 -22.32
CA ILE A 376 -6.16 8.33 -21.65
C ILE A 376 -5.86 6.83 -21.75
N GLY A 377 -5.82 6.15 -20.60
CA GLY A 377 -5.42 4.74 -20.47
C GLY A 377 -6.47 3.74 -20.99
N ASP A 378 -6.11 2.46 -20.96
CA ASP A 378 -7.00 1.36 -21.30
C ASP A 378 -8.20 1.32 -20.35
N SER A 379 -9.40 1.10 -20.90
CA SER A 379 -10.66 1.02 -20.14
C SER A 379 -10.93 2.23 -19.21
N ALA A 380 -10.29 3.38 -19.42
CA ALA A 380 -10.31 4.51 -18.48
C ALA A 380 -11.73 4.97 -18.08
N PHE A 381 -12.72 4.86 -18.95
CA PHE A 381 -14.13 5.18 -18.71
C PHE A 381 -15.05 3.99 -19.07
N SER A 382 -14.50 2.77 -19.15
CA SER A 382 -15.32 1.58 -19.47
C SER A 382 -16.41 1.40 -18.43
N GLY A 383 -17.63 1.00 -18.86
CA GLY A 383 -18.75 0.77 -17.95
C GLY A 383 -19.38 2.07 -17.36
N CYS A 384 -19.00 3.27 -17.83
CA CYS A 384 -19.67 4.52 -17.46
C CYS A 384 -21.04 4.62 -18.15
N THR A 385 -21.99 3.78 -17.72
CA THR A 385 -23.27 3.58 -18.41
C THR A 385 -24.19 4.79 -18.48
N SER A 386 -24.01 5.78 -17.58
CA SER A 386 -24.77 7.03 -17.57
C SER A 386 -24.10 8.17 -18.34
N LEU A 387 -22.86 7.99 -18.83
CA LEU A 387 -22.14 9.02 -19.58
C LEU A 387 -22.81 9.25 -20.93
N THR A 388 -23.33 10.48 -21.15
CA THR A 388 -24.11 10.79 -22.37
C THR A 388 -23.29 11.45 -23.47
N SER A 389 -22.24 12.16 -23.09
CA SER A 389 -21.32 12.82 -24.02
C SER A 389 -19.94 12.96 -23.43
N ILE A 390 -18.94 13.00 -24.30
CA ILE A 390 -17.55 13.26 -23.94
C ILE A 390 -16.90 14.15 -24.98
N MET A 391 -16.04 15.07 -24.51
CA MET A 391 -15.18 15.89 -25.35
C MET A 391 -13.74 15.41 -25.21
N ILE A 392 -13.12 15.06 -26.32
CA ILE A 392 -11.70 14.72 -26.42
C ILE A 392 -10.92 15.98 -26.72
N PRO A 393 -10.10 16.47 -25.76
CA PRO A 393 -9.38 17.73 -25.91
C PRO A 393 -8.28 17.65 -26.98
N LYS A 394 -7.86 18.80 -27.43
CA LYS A 394 -6.90 18.96 -28.55
C LYS A 394 -5.49 18.37 -28.32
N ASN A 395 -5.05 18.19 -27.07
CA ASN A 395 -3.69 17.70 -26.78
C ASN A 395 -3.64 16.19 -26.47
N VAL A 396 -4.78 15.48 -26.50
CA VAL A 396 -4.81 14.04 -26.31
C VAL A 396 -4.16 13.37 -27.53
N SER A 397 -3.02 12.72 -27.32
CA SER A 397 -2.23 12.05 -28.36
C SER A 397 -2.45 10.52 -28.40
N SER A 398 -2.95 9.93 -27.31
CA SER A 398 -3.22 8.49 -27.23
C SER A 398 -4.45 8.19 -26.38
N ILE A 399 -5.25 7.22 -26.85
CA ILE A 399 -6.43 6.71 -26.13
C ILE A 399 -6.35 5.18 -26.15
N GLY A 400 -6.40 4.58 -24.97
CA GLY A 400 -6.22 3.16 -24.75
C GLY A 400 -7.38 2.28 -25.23
N MET A 401 -7.17 0.98 -25.21
CA MET A 401 -8.15 -0.04 -25.60
C MET A 401 -9.36 0.03 -24.66
N TYR A 402 -10.57 -0.10 -25.21
CA TYR A 402 -11.84 -0.05 -24.44
C TYR A 402 -12.05 1.22 -23.59
N ALA A 403 -11.32 2.33 -23.85
CA ALA A 403 -11.36 3.50 -22.99
C ALA A 403 -12.78 4.04 -22.74
N PHE A 404 -13.70 3.84 -23.68
CA PHE A 404 -15.15 4.14 -23.56
C PHE A 404 -16.00 2.89 -23.86
N GLY A 405 -15.48 1.70 -23.56
CA GLY A 405 -16.21 0.44 -23.70
C GLY A 405 -17.45 0.42 -22.79
N ASP A 406 -18.52 -0.22 -23.22
CA ASP A 406 -19.76 -0.39 -22.46
C ASP A 406 -20.36 0.90 -21.84
N CYS A 407 -20.04 2.09 -22.43
CA CYS A 407 -20.70 3.35 -22.12
C CYS A 407 -22.07 3.41 -22.82
N ASP A 408 -23.05 2.70 -22.29
CA ASP A 408 -24.33 2.42 -22.97
C ASP A 408 -25.17 3.66 -23.31
N SER A 409 -25.01 4.78 -22.57
CA SER A 409 -25.72 6.04 -22.83
C SER A 409 -24.93 7.04 -23.68
N LEU A 410 -23.66 6.74 -24.05
CA LEU A 410 -22.78 7.68 -24.74
C LEU A 410 -23.27 7.94 -26.17
N ALA A 411 -24.04 8.97 -26.34
CA ALA A 411 -24.65 9.35 -27.61
C ALA A 411 -23.76 10.28 -28.45
N ASN A 412 -22.90 11.08 -27.83
CA ASN A 412 -22.09 12.06 -28.53
C ASN A 412 -20.63 12.06 -28.08
N VAL A 413 -19.71 12.02 -29.05
CA VAL A 413 -18.26 12.19 -28.82
C VAL A 413 -17.77 13.35 -29.67
N TYR A 414 -17.16 14.35 -29.04
CA TYR A 414 -16.66 15.55 -29.70
C TYR A 414 -15.13 15.54 -29.73
N PHE A 415 -14.56 15.81 -30.89
CA PHE A 415 -13.11 15.96 -31.06
C PHE A 415 -12.78 17.43 -31.29
N GLU A 416 -12.01 18.04 -30.40
CA GLU A 416 -11.57 19.45 -30.54
C GLU A 416 -10.33 19.60 -31.44
N GLU A 417 -9.65 18.51 -31.76
CA GLU A 417 -8.37 18.50 -32.43
C GLU A 417 -8.41 18.71 -33.95
N THR A 418 -7.28 19.15 -34.48
CA THR A 418 -6.97 19.14 -35.92
C THR A 418 -6.20 17.90 -36.35
N THR A 419 -5.70 17.09 -35.39
CA THR A 419 -5.01 15.81 -35.60
C THR A 419 -5.70 14.73 -34.79
N THR A 420 -5.80 13.52 -35.28
CA THR A 420 -6.38 12.41 -34.52
C THR A 420 -5.39 11.84 -33.53
N PRO A 421 -5.83 11.49 -32.31
CA PRO A 421 -5.06 10.66 -31.40
C PRO A 421 -4.70 9.32 -32.02
N ASP A 422 -3.68 8.66 -31.48
CA ASP A 422 -3.47 7.23 -31.73
C ASP A 422 -4.56 6.45 -30.95
N PHE A 423 -5.41 5.79 -31.72
CA PHE A 423 -6.52 5.00 -31.19
C PHE A 423 -6.15 3.53 -31.06
N SER A 424 -6.33 2.99 -29.87
CA SER A 424 -6.25 1.55 -29.68
C SER A 424 -7.51 0.84 -30.18
N ASP A 425 -7.44 -0.50 -30.30
CA ASP A 425 -8.55 -1.32 -30.75
C ASP A 425 -9.75 -1.26 -29.79
N ASN A 426 -10.96 -1.41 -30.31
CA ASN A 426 -12.21 -1.51 -29.55
C ASN A 426 -12.52 -0.34 -28.60
N LEU A 427 -12.06 0.86 -28.88
CA LEU A 427 -12.21 2.07 -28.07
C LEU A 427 -13.66 2.30 -27.58
N PHE A 428 -14.68 2.05 -28.41
CA PHE A 428 -16.09 2.22 -28.11
C PHE A 428 -16.87 0.88 -28.19
N TYR A 429 -16.23 -0.22 -27.81
CA TYR A 429 -16.88 -1.54 -27.80
C TYR A 429 -18.13 -1.54 -26.92
N ARG A 430 -19.22 -2.15 -27.40
CA ARG A 430 -20.49 -2.24 -26.67
C ARG A 430 -21.26 -3.49 -27.00
N TYR A 431 -22.01 -3.98 -26.04
CA TYR A 431 -23.06 -4.96 -26.25
C TYR A 431 -24.42 -4.33 -26.59
N SER A 432 -24.65 -3.04 -26.23
CA SER A 432 -25.90 -2.33 -26.48
C SER A 432 -25.93 -1.65 -27.84
N GLY A 433 -27.11 -1.62 -28.48
CA GLY A 433 -27.31 -1.06 -29.83
C GLY A 433 -27.48 0.46 -29.89
N VAL A 434 -27.02 1.22 -28.87
CA VAL A 434 -27.11 2.71 -28.93
C VAL A 434 -26.11 3.23 -29.94
N LYS A 435 -26.58 4.03 -30.90
CA LYS A 435 -25.73 4.71 -31.88
C LYS A 435 -25.01 5.88 -31.23
N THR A 436 -23.68 5.94 -31.37
CA THR A 436 -22.88 7.11 -31.02
C THR A 436 -22.69 7.99 -32.23
N ILE A 437 -22.87 9.28 -32.05
CA ILE A 437 -22.60 10.31 -33.05
C ILE A 437 -21.23 10.92 -32.72
N PHE A 438 -20.34 10.87 -33.72
CA PHE A 438 -19.01 11.47 -33.62
C PHE A 438 -19.04 12.84 -34.28
N HIS A 439 -18.60 13.85 -33.56
CA HIS A 439 -18.54 15.24 -34.01
C HIS A 439 -17.07 15.62 -34.23
N PHE A 440 -16.73 15.95 -35.47
CA PHE A 440 -15.37 16.33 -35.85
C PHE A 440 -15.32 17.81 -36.19
N LYS A 441 -14.21 18.46 -35.92
CA LYS A 441 -13.99 19.87 -36.16
C LYS A 441 -13.85 20.20 -37.65
N ASN A 442 -13.36 19.23 -38.44
CA ASN A 442 -13.14 19.36 -39.86
C ASN A 442 -13.01 18.01 -40.56
N GLN A 443 -13.01 18.03 -41.92
CA GLN A 443 -12.91 16.82 -42.75
C GLN A 443 -11.61 16.05 -42.51
N GLU A 444 -10.49 16.71 -42.28
CA GLU A 444 -9.18 16.10 -42.10
C GLU A 444 -9.16 15.17 -40.89
N VAL A 445 -9.72 15.63 -39.76
CA VAL A 445 -9.85 14.82 -38.52
C VAL A 445 -10.80 13.63 -38.72
N TYR A 446 -11.89 13.84 -39.44
CA TYR A 446 -12.82 12.77 -39.81
C TYR A 446 -12.11 11.68 -40.66
N ASP A 447 -11.38 12.09 -41.71
CA ASP A 447 -10.72 11.16 -42.61
C ASP A 447 -9.64 10.36 -41.87
N ALA A 448 -8.85 11.01 -41.01
CA ALA A 448 -7.84 10.36 -40.18
C ALA A 448 -8.47 9.43 -39.13
N PHE A 449 -9.60 9.77 -38.49
CA PHE A 449 -10.34 8.88 -37.62
C PHE A 449 -10.83 7.64 -38.36
N THR A 450 -11.45 7.82 -39.52
CA THR A 450 -11.97 6.71 -40.32
C THR A 450 -10.87 5.80 -40.84
N GLU A 451 -9.70 6.33 -41.19
CA GLU A 451 -8.54 5.56 -41.62
C GLU A 451 -7.89 4.81 -40.47
N SER A 452 -7.72 5.44 -39.32
CA SER A 452 -7.05 4.86 -38.13
C SER A 452 -7.96 3.88 -37.37
N TYR A 453 -9.15 4.31 -37.01
CA TYR A 453 -10.03 3.56 -36.11
C TYR A 453 -10.99 2.61 -36.83
N TYR A 454 -11.68 3.13 -37.86
CA TYR A 454 -12.79 2.38 -38.49
C TYR A 454 -12.27 1.24 -39.34
N ASN A 455 -11.20 1.42 -40.12
CA ASN A 455 -10.58 0.39 -40.92
C ASN A 455 -9.97 -0.76 -40.10
N LYS A 456 -9.51 -0.46 -38.87
CA LYS A 456 -8.99 -1.49 -37.95
C LYS A 456 -10.09 -2.38 -37.35
N ASN A 457 -11.27 -1.80 -37.03
CA ASN A 457 -12.26 -2.47 -36.19
C ASN A 457 -13.51 -2.97 -36.94
N TYR A 458 -13.90 -2.36 -38.04
CA TYR A 458 -15.20 -2.66 -38.70
C TYR A 458 -15.14 -2.94 -40.21
N GLY A 459 -14.00 -2.77 -40.86
CA GLY A 459 -13.78 -3.18 -42.27
C GLY A 459 -14.54 -2.44 -43.35
N GLU A 460 -15.61 -1.67 -43.03
CA GLU A 460 -16.42 -0.92 -44.00
C GLU A 460 -16.82 0.46 -43.45
N LYS A 461 -16.79 1.49 -44.32
CA LYS A 461 -17.17 2.86 -43.94
C LYS A 461 -18.68 2.94 -43.64
N SER A 462 -19.06 3.34 -42.42
CA SER A 462 -20.44 3.73 -42.11
C SER A 462 -20.70 5.17 -42.61
N THR A 463 -21.85 5.37 -43.23
CA THR A 463 -22.29 6.69 -43.72
C THR A 463 -23.06 7.51 -42.67
N ASP A 464 -23.05 7.09 -41.39
CA ASP A 464 -23.90 7.66 -40.34
C ASP A 464 -23.17 8.74 -39.50
N PHE A 465 -22.15 9.39 -40.04
CA PHE A 465 -21.47 10.49 -39.37
C PHE A 465 -22.09 11.84 -39.75
N ASN A 466 -22.51 12.60 -38.74
CA ASN A 466 -22.95 13.97 -38.94
C ASN A 466 -21.86 14.96 -38.58
N TRP A 467 -21.70 15.98 -39.40
CA TRP A 467 -20.77 17.12 -39.20
C TRP A 467 -21.32 18.11 -38.19
#